data_4f3becd935c5b523a531c47ad0adf3ee
#
_entry.id   4f3becd935c5b523a531c47ad0adf3ee
#
_cell.length_a   1.000
_cell.length_b   1.000
_cell.length_c   1.000
_cell.angle_alpha   90.00
_cell.angle_beta   90.00
_cell.angle_gamma   90.00
#
_symmetry.space_group_name_H-M   'P 1'
#
loop_
_entity.id
_entity.type
_entity.pdbx_description
1 polymer ?
#
loop_
_entity_poly.entity_id
_entity_poly.type
_entity_poly.pdbx_seq_one_letter_code
_entity_poly.pdbx_strand_id
1 'polypeptide(L)'
;MNWTIFHQQVFPIRHKLYRFALRITGSIHEAEDVVQEVLEKVWKTPADQSATIRNWEAWCMTLTRNRSLDKTRDRAQRRTAPIGQEAESQTDGADPARQIEVQDLTGQVRRFMEDLPEKQCMVMHLRDIEELSYEEIAQVLDISLDQVKVNLHRARKAIRMQLQRVFAAEPVQTRNS
;
A
#
# COMPACT_ATOMS: atom_id res chain seq x y z
N MET A 1 -2.41 15.09 21.69
CA MET A 1 -2.63 15.65 20.33
C MET A 1 -3.56 16.85 20.35
N ASN A 2 -3.33 17.86 19.51
CA ASN A 2 -4.28 18.96 19.32
C ASN A 2 -5.36 18.54 18.30
N TRP A 3 -6.65 18.78 18.61
CA TRP A 3 -7.80 18.48 17.74
C TRP A 3 -7.65 19.07 16.33
N THR A 4 -7.15 20.31 16.25
CA THR A 4 -6.97 21.01 14.97
C THR A 4 -5.96 20.29 14.06
N ILE A 5 -4.83 19.87 14.60
CA ILE A 5 -3.80 19.14 13.85
C ILE A 5 -4.36 17.79 13.36
N PHE A 6 -5.04 17.06 14.24
CA PHE A 6 -5.62 15.78 13.87
C PHE A 6 -6.62 15.93 12.71
N HIS A 7 -7.52 16.89 12.79
CA HIS A 7 -8.57 17.08 11.79
C HIS A 7 -8.06 17.63 10.47
N GLN A 8 -7.03 18.48 10.50
CA GLN A 8 -6.49 19.13 9.31
C GLN A 8 -5.40 18.33 8.61
N GLN A 9 -4.58 17.58 9.35
CA GLN A 9 -3.39 16.92 8.78
C GLN A 9 -3.46 15.39 8.78
N VAL A 10 -4.19 14.78 9.72
CA VAL A 10 -4.23 13.32 9.86
C VAL A 10 -5.50 12.71 9.28
N PHE A 11 -6.66 13.25 9.65
CA PHE A 11 -7.93 12.69 9.21
C PHE A 11 -8.12 12.70 7.67
N PRO A 12 -7.68 13.73 6.92
CA PRO A 12 -7.79 13.73 5.46
C PRO A 12 -7.01 12.62 4.77
N ILE A 13 -5.87 12.20 5.34
CA ILE A 13 -5.02 11.16 4.73
C ILE A 13 -5.43 9.72 5.07
N ARG A 14 -6.50 9.50 5.84
CA ARG A 14 -6.95 8.16 6.26
C ARG A 14 -7.16 7.19 5.10
N HIS A 15 -7.63 7.67 3.96
CA HIS A 15 -7.82 6.85 2.77
C HIS A 15 -6.49 6.41 2.13
N LYS A 16 -5.45 7.26 2.20
CA LYS A 16 -4.09 6.90 1.79
C LYS A 16 -3.54 5.81 2.70
N LEU A 17 -3.70 5.96 4.03
CA LEU A 17 -3.29 4.95 5.01
C LEU A 17 -3.98 3.60 4.75
N TYR A 18 -5.29 3.63 4.47
CA TYR A 18 -6.06 2.42 4.17
C TYR A 18 -5.56 1.71 2.90
N ARG A 19 -5.37 2.43 1.79
CA ARG A 19 -4.86 1.84 0.55
C ARG A 19 -3.48 1.21 0.75
N PHE A 20 -2.62 1.87 1.52
CA PHE A 20 -1.29 1.36 1.82
C PHE A 20 -1.33 0.14 2.75
N ALA A 21 -2.16 0.18 3.80
CA ALA A 21 -2.39 -0.97 4.68
C ALA A 21 -2.94 -2.18 3.90
N LEU A 22 -3.96 -1.95 3.06
CA LEU A 22 -4.56 -2.99 2.21
C LEU A 22 -3.53 -3.61 1.26
N ARG A 23 -2.64 -2.78 0.71
CA ARG A 23 -1.55 -3.27 -0.15
C ARG A 23 -0.61 -4.23 0.57
N ILE A 24 -0.31 -3.98 1.85
CA ILE A 24 0.62 -4.81 2.64
C ILE A 24 -0.09 -6.05 3.20
N THR A 25 -1.27 -5.88 3.77
CA THR A 25 -1.99 -6.96 4.47
C THR A 25 -2.71 -7.91 3.51
N GLY A 26 -3.18 -7.40 2.37
CA GLY A 26 -4.03 -8.13 1.43
C GLY A 26 -5.42 -8.45 1.97
N SER A 27 -5.83 -7.87 3.09
CA SER A 27 -7.11 -8.10 3.77
C SER A 27 -7.79 -6.78 4.13
N ILE A 28 -9.06 -6.64 3.74
CA ILE A 28 -9.88 -5.47 4.03
C ILE A 28 -9.99 -5.25 5.54
N HIS A 29 -10.32 -6.29 6.29
CA HIS A 29 -10.49 -6.21 7.73
C HIS A 29 -9.18 -5.85 8.45
N GLU A 30 -8.06 -6.48 8.06
CA GLU A 30 -6.76 -6.13 8.66
C GLU A 30 -6.34 -4.69 8.32
N ALA A 31 -6.66 -4.21 7.11
CA ALA A 31 -6.36 -2.84 6.70
C ALA A 31 -7.18 -1.81 7.49
N GLU A 32 -8.46 -2.07 7.70
CA GLU A 32 -9.35 -1.23 8.53
C GLU A 32 -8.85 -1.17 9.98
N ASP A 33 -8.54 -2.33 10.56
CA ASP A 33 -7.97 -2.42 11.91
C ASP A 33 -6.66 -1.62 12.02
N VAL A 34 -5.74 -1.78 11.05
CA VAL A 34 -4.47 -1.04 11.04
C VAL A 34 -4.72 0.45 11.04
N VAL A 35 -5.62 0.94 10.19
CA VAL A 35 -5.92 2.38 10.12
C VAL A 35 -6.51 2.86 11.44
N GLN A 36 -7.44 2.13 12.03
CA GLN A 36 -8.04 2.47 13.31
C GLN A 36 -6.98 2.57 14.41
N GLU A 37 -6.11 1.56 14.53
CA GLU A 37 -5.02 1.52 15.50
C GLU A 37 -4.02 2.66 15.30
N VAL A 38 -3.68 2.99 14.04
CA VAL A 38 -2.80 4.12 13.72
C VAL A 38 -3.44 5.45 14.13
N LEU A 39 -4.70 5.69 13.76
CA LEU A 39 -5.42 6.91 14.13
C LEU A 39 -5.55 7.06 15.66
N GLU A 40 -5.81 5.96 16.36
CA GLU A 40 -5.87 5.94 17.82
C GLU A 40 -4.51 6.27 18.45
N LYS A 41 -3.42 5.67 17.94
CA LYS A 41 -2.04 5.96 18.39
C LYS A 41 -1.67 7.42 18.16
N VAL A 42 -2.00 7.94 16.98
CA VAL A 42 -1.80 9.34 16.63
C VAL A 42 -2.56 10.25 17.60
N TRP A 43 -3.82 9.94 17.87
CA TRP A 43 -4.64 10.70 18.80
C TRP A 43 -4.09 10.72 20.23
N LYS A 44 -3.54 9.59 20.69
CA LYS A 44 -2.94 9.44 22.03
C LYS A 44 -1.52 10.03 22.12
N THR A 45 -0.92 10.49 21.02
CA THR A 45 0.44 11.06 21.03
C THR A 45 0.49 12.31 21.92
N PRO A 46 1.39 12.39 22.91
CA PRO A 46 1.53 13.52 23.79
C PRO A 46 1.88 14.82 23.03
N ALA A 47 1.52 15.96 23.60
CA ALA A 47 1.69 17.26 22.92
C ALA A 47 3.16 17.61 22.63
N ASP A 48 4.07 17.25 23.53
CA ASP A 48 5.52 17.41 23.39
C ASP A 48 6.07 16.60 22.21
N GLN A 49 5.67 15.33 22.07
CA GLN A 49 6.05 14.50 20.94
C GLN A 49 5.40 14.97 19.64
N SER A 50 4.13 15.37 19.69
CA SER A 50 3.43 15.87 18.49
C SER A 50 4.07 17.14 17.93
N ALA A 51 4.67 17.98 18.77
CA ALA A 51 5.39 19.19 18.36
C ALA A 51 6.68 18.90 17.58
N THR A 52 7.24 17.71 17.69
CA THR A 52 8.47 17.30 16.96
C THR A 52 8.18 16.71 15.58
N ILE A 53 6.94 16.33 15.30
CA ILE A 53 6.54 15.72 14.03
C ILE A 53 6.41 16.82 12.97
N ARG A 54 7.34 16.85 12.03
CA ARG A 54 7.37 17.84 10.94
C ARG A 54 6.45 17.45 9.78
N ASN A 55 6.32 16.15 9.52
CA ASN A 55 5.51 15.61 8.42
C ASN A 55 4.60 14.51 8.96
N TRP A 56 3.33 14.85 9.15
CA TRP A 56 2.32 13.93 9.68
C TRP A 56 1.99 12.81 8.71
N GLU A 57 2.00 13.08 7.40
CA GLU A 57 1.71 12.07 6.39
C GLU A 57 2.78 10.98 6.38
N ALA A 58 4.05 11.34 6.27
CA ALA A 58 5.16 10.38 6.29
C ALA A 58 5.21 9.61 7.62
N TRP A 59 4.95 10.28 8.74
CA TRP A 59 4.92 9.62 10.04
C TRP A 59 3.77 8.61 10.17
N CYS A 60 2.55 8.98 9.76
CA CYS A 60 1.40 8.07 9.75
C CYS A 60 1.63 6.89 8.78
N MET A 61 2.21 7.13 7.60
CA MET A 61 2.59 6.07 6.66
C MET A 61 3.60 5.10 7.26
N THR A 62 4.60 5.60 8.00
CA THR A 62 5.56 4.75 8.73
C THR A 62 4.86 3.86 9.76
N LEU A 63 3.95 4.44 10.55
CA LEU A 63 3.16 3.67 11.52
C LEU A 63 2.30 2.60 10.83
N THR A 64 1.63 2.97 9.74
CA THR A 64 0.79 2.07 8.95
C THR A 64 1.61 0.90 8.40
N ARG A 65 2.78 1.18 7.79
CA ARG A 65 3.68 0.13 7.30
C ARG A 65 4.06 -0.84 8.42
N ASN A 66 4.57 -0.32 9.52
CA ASN A 66 5.06 -1.15 10.62
C ASN A 66 3.93 -2.04 11.18
N ARG A 67 2.75 -1.45 11.42
CA ARG A 67 1.62 -2.20 11.95
C ARG A 67 1.09 -3.25 10.97
N SER A 68 1.05 -2.93 9.67
CA SER A 68 0.66 -3.89 8.63
C SER A 68 1.63 -5.07 8.55
N LEU A 69 2.94 -4.81 8.63
CA LEU A 69 3.95 -5.87 8.63
C LEU A 69 3.86 -6.75 9.88
N ASP A 70 3.57 -6.19 11.05
CA ASP A 70 3.35 -6.96 12.28
C ASP A 70 2.15 -7.90 12.12
N LYS A 71 1.00 -7.41 11.62
CA LYS A 71 -0.18 -8.26 11.37
C LYS A 71 0.11 -9.39 10.37
N THR A 72 0.84 -9.11 9.30
CA THR A 72 1.22 -10.16 8.33
C THR A 72 2.15 -11.22 8.93
N ARG A 73 3.08 -10.82 9.79
CA ARG A 73 3.96 -11.76 10.53
C ARG A 73 3.18 -12.62 11.50
N ASP A 74 2.30 -12.01 12.30
CA ASP A 74 1.44 -12.72 13.27
C ASP A 74 0.57 -13.76 12.57
N ARG A 75 -0.01 -13.40 11.40
CA ARG A 75 -0.78 -14.32 10.58
C ARG A 75 0.08 -15.48 10.07
N ALA A 76 1.29 -15.22 9.59
CA ALA A 76 2.20 -16.25 9.12
C ALA A 76 2.59 -17.23 10.26
N GLN A 77 2.85 -16.72 11.46
CA GLN A 77 3.17 -17.54 12.63
C GLN A 77 1.99 -18.41 13.07
N ARG A 78 0.76 -17.90 13.05
CA ARG A 78 -0.44 -18.69 13.37
C ARG A 78 -0.67 -19.83 12.38
N ARG A 79 -0.32 -19.62 11.10
CA ARG A 79 -0.43 -20.66 10.05
C ARG A 79 0.62 -21.77 10.17
N THR A 80 1.76 -21.50 10.81
CA THR A 80 2.84 -22.48 11.04
C THR A 80 2.75 -23.17 12.38
N ALA A 81 1.86 -22.75 13.28
CA ALA A 81 1.61 -23.45 14.54
C ALA A 81 0.87 -24.78 14.26
N PRO A 82 1.20 -25.89 14.99
CA PRO A 82 0.52 -27.17 14.82
C PRO A 82 -0.99 -27.01 15.03
N ILE A 83 -1.75 -27.59 14.12
CA ILE A 83 -3.20 -27.48 13.94
C ILE A 83 -3.93 -27.82 15.24
N GLY A 84 -4.57 -26.85 15.81
CA GLY A 84 -5.54 -26.98 16.88
C GLY A 84 -6.46 -25.77 16.90
N GLN A 85 -7.16 -25.55 15.82
CA GLN A 85 -8.42 -24.78 15.61
C GLN A 85 -8.42 -24.20 14.20
N GLU A 86 -9.48 -24.50 13.49
CA GLU A 86 -9.76 -24.06 12.14
C GLU A 86 -9.68 -22.53 12.04
N ALA A 87 -8.54 -22.03 11.58
CA ALA A 87 -8.47 -20.69 11.06
C ALA A 87 -9.14 -20.76 9.68
N GLU A 88 -10.41 -20.36 9.60
CA GLU A 88 -11.05 -20.00 8.35
C GLU A 88 -10.11 -19.10 7.58
N SER A 89 -9.44 -19.68 6.61
CA SER A 89 -8.74 -18.96 5.57
C SER A 89 -9.84 -18.34 4.70
N GLN A 90 -10.41 -17.24 5.17
CA GLN A 90 -11.09 -16.33 4.28
C GLN A 90 -10.02 -15.70 3.40
N THR A 91 -9.71 -16.38 2.32
CA THR A 91 -9.44 -15.71 1.07
C THR A 91 -10.70 -14.90 0.83
N ASP A 92 -10.71 -13.66 1.29
CA ASP A 92 -11.74 -12.69 0.93
C ASP A 92 -11.80 -12.72 -0.60
N GLY A 93 -12.92 -13.29 -1.07
CA GLY A 93 -13.19 -13.51 -2.46
C GLY A 93 -12.98 -12.20 -3.20
N ALA A 94 -12.44 -12.31 -4.38
CA ALA A 94 -12.30 -11.21 -5.31
C ALA A 94 -13.56 -10.32 -5.21
N ASP A 95 -13.35 -9.08 -4.77
CA ASP A 95 -14.37 -8.04 -4.78
C ASP A 95 -15.06 -8.08 -6.15
N PRO A 96 -16.40 -8.26 -6.23
CA PRO A 96 -17.12 -8.26 -7.51
C PRO A 96 -16.84 -6.99 -8.33
N ALA A 97 -16.52 -5.85 -7.70
CA ALA A 97 -16.04 -4.65 -8.35
C ALA A 97 -14.70 -4.86 -9.06
N ARG A 98 -13.84 -5.78 -8.59
CA ARG A 98 -12.61 -6.18 -9.27
C ARG A 98 -12.84 -6.89 -10.60
N GLN A 99 -13.97 -7.56 -10.79
CA GLN A 99 -14.25 -8.28 -12.04
C GLN A 99 -14.70 -7.37 -13.19
N ILE A 100 -15.25 -6.20 -12.89
CA ILE A 100 -15.66 -5.21 -13.91
C ILE A 100 -14.48 -4.35 -14.38
N GLU A 101 -13.47 -4.10 -13.52
CA GLU A 101 -12.26 -3.35 -13.87
C GLU A 101 -11.23 -4.13 -14.71
N VAL A 102 -11.48 -5.41 -15.00
CA VAL A 102 -10.53 -6.30 -15.71
C VAL A 102 -10.21 -5.86 -17.14
N GLN A 103 -10.99 -4.97 -17.72
CA GLN A 103 -10.75 -4.43 -19.07
C GLN A 103 -10.12 -3.02 -19.07
N ASP A 104 -9.95 -2.39 -17.91
CA ASP A 104 -9.34 -1.07 -17.82
C ASP A 104 -7.82 -1.17 -17.59
N LEU A 105 -7.07 -0.30 -18.25
CA LEU A 105 -5.62 -0.17 -18.14
C LEU A 105 -5.15 -0.02 -16.68
N THR A 106 -5.93 0.69 -15.87
CA THR A 106 -5.67 0.89 -14.44
C THR A 106 -5.71 -0.43 -13.67
N GLY A 107 -6.67 -1.31 -13.97
CA GLY A 107 -6.75 -2.64 -13.37
C GLY A 107 -5.60 -3.54 -13.78
N GLN A 108 -5.14 -3.45 -15.04
CA GLN A 108 -3.97 -4.18 -15.52
C GLN A 108 -2.69 -3.72 -14.80
N VAL A 109 -2.47 -2.41 -14.65
CA VAL A 109 -1.32 -1.88 -13.92
C VAL A 109 -1.31 -2.36 -12.46
N ARG A 110 -2.46 -2.36 -11.77
CA ARG A 110 -2.58 -2.89 -10.40
C ARG A 110 -2.16 -4.36 -10.31
N ARG A 111 -2.60 -5.21 -11.25
CA ARG A 111 -2.17 -6.62 -11.30
C ARG A 111 -0.67 -6.76 -11.51
N PHE A 112 -0.11 -6.00 -12.46
CA PHE A 112 1.33 -6.03 -12.69
C PHE A 112 2.15 -5.55 -11.50
N MET A 113 1.59 -4.65 -10.68
CA MET A 113 2.20 -4.27 -9.41
C MET A 113 2.23 -5.43 -8.39
N GLU A 114 1.30 -6.37 -8.46
CA GLU A 114 1.27 -7.55 -7.59
C GLU A 114 2.42 -8.52 -7.88
N ASP A 115 2.90 -8.55 -9.12
CA ASP A 115 4.03 -9.38 -9.55
C ASP A 115 5.41 -8.75 -9.23
N LEU A 116 5.44 -7.49 -8.77
CA LEU A 116 6.69 -6.83 -8.43
C LEU A 116 7.28 -7.34 -7.11
N PRO A 117 8.61 -7.38 -6.97
CA PRO A 117 9.25 -7.55 -5.68
C PRO A 117 8.71 -6.52 -4.67
N GLU A 118 8.47 -6.94 -3.43
CA GLU A 118 7.79 -6.16 -2.38
C GLU A 118 8.30 -4.71 -2.27
N LYS A 119 9.64 -4.52 -2.19
CA LYS A 119 10.22 -3.17 -2.09
C LYS A 119 9.92 -2.30 -3.32
N GLN A 120 9.95 -2.87 -4.52
CA GLN A 120 9.64 -2.15 -5.76
C GLN A 120 8.18 -1.74 -5.80
N CYS A 121 7.28 -2.65 -5.41
CA CYS A 121 5.87 -2.38 -5.31
C CYS A 121 5.55 -1.29 -4.29
N MET A 122 6.13 -1.36 -3.06
CA MET A 122 5.92 -0.33 -2.04
C MET A 122 6.41 1.04 -2.48
N VAL A 123 7.60 1.13 -3.08
CA VAL A 123 8.14 2.41 -3.59
C VAL A 123 7.23 2.99 -4.67
N MET A 124 6.77 2.16 -5.61
CA MET A 124 5.89 2.59 -6.69
C MET A 124 4.51 3.03 -6.15
N HIS A 125 3.93 2.27 -5.21
CA HIS A 125 2.67 2.63 -4.56
C HIS A 125 2.76 4.00 -3.88
N LEU A 126 3.79 4.19 -3.04
CA LEU A 126 3.96 5.45 -2.31
C LEU A 126 4.24 6.64 -3.25
N ARG A 127 4.94 6.42 -4.38
CA ARG A 127 5.25 7.49 -5.31
C ARG A 127 4.14 7.79 -6.29
N ASP A 128 3.61 6.76 -6.98
CA ASP A 128 2.74 6.94 -8.14
C ASP A 128 1.24 6.91 -7.77
N ILE A 129 0.88 6.40 -6.57
CA ILE A 129 -0.50 6.37 -6.08
C ILE A 129 -0.71 7.38 -4.94
N GLU A 130 0.21 7.43 -3.96
CA GLU A 130 0.07 8.31 -2.80
C GLU A 130 0.82 9.65 -2.95
N GLU A 131 1.61 9.80 -4.01
CA GLU A 131 2.30 11.03 -4.42
C GLU A 131 3.37 11.55 -3.43
N LEU A 132 3.93 10.68 -2.58
CA LEU A 132 4.98 11.05 -1.64
C LEU A 132 6.27 11.46 -2.39
N SER A 133 7.03 12.36 -1.79
CA SER A 133 8.40 12.70 -2.25
C SER A 133 9.37 11.54 -2.03
N TYR A 134 10.53 11.58 -2.67
CA TYR A 134 11.55 10.54 -2.50
C TYR A 134 12.09 10.51 -1.08
N GLU A 135 12.20 11.66 -0.44
CA GLU A 135 12.63 11.84 0.95
C GLU A 135 11.63 11.20 1.92
N GLU A 136 10.35 11.45 1.71
CA GLU A 136 9.27 10.83 2.50
C GLU A 136 9.24 9.30 2.32
N ILE A 137 9.37 8.81 1.08
CA ILE A 137 9.44 7.37 0.80
C ILE A 137 10.65 6.73 1.48
N ALA A 138 11.82 7.37 1.42
CA ALA A 138 13.02 6.93 2.10
C ALA A 138 12.79 6.79 3.61
N GLN A 139 12.13 7.79 4.21
CA GLN A 139 11.75 7.77 5.63
C GLN A 139 10.73 6.66 5.94
N VAL A 140 9.65 6.56 5.16
CA VAL A 140 8.57 5.57 5.38
C VAL A 140 9.08 4.15 5.28
N LEU A 141 9.97 3.86 4.30
CA LEU A 141 10.47 2.52 4.04
C LEU A 141 11.78 2.19 4.75
N ASP A 142 12.39 3.18 5.43
CA ASP A 142 13.71 3.06 6.06
C ASP A 142 14.78 2.56 5.06
N ILE A 143 14.90 3.27 3.94
CA ILE A 143 15.88 3.00 2.87
C ILE A 143 16.53 4.29 2.40
N SER A 144 17.67 4.18 1.71
CA SER A 144 18.35 5.35 1.15
C SER A 144 17.60 5.95 -0.05
N LEU A 145 17.82 7.25 -0.33
CA LEU A 145 17.28 7.92 -1.53
C LEU A 145 17.66 7.20 -2.83
N ASP A 146 18.88 6.68 -2.90
CA ASP A 146 19.33 5.94 -4.09
C ASP A 146 18.59 4.61 -4.25
N GLN A 147 18.28 3.94 -3.14
CA GLN A 147 17.42 2.76 -3.16
C GLN A 147 16.00 3.09 -3.62
N VAL A 148 15.43 4.23 -3.21
CA VAL A 148 14.13 4.70 -3.73
C VAL A 148 14.18 4.86 -5.23
N LYS A 149 15.16 5.63 -5.76
CA LYS A 149 15.33 5.87 -7.21
C LYS A 149 15.48 4.56 -8.00
N VAL A 150 16.36 3.67 -7.53
CA VAL A 150 16.63 2.38 -8.22
C VAL A 150 15.39 1.49 -8.21
N ASN A 151 14.70 1.34 -7.07
CA ASN A 151 13.51 0.51 -6.99
C ASN A 151 12.37 1.06 -7.84
N LEU A 152 12.14 2.37 -7.84
CA LEU A 152 11.15 3.02 -8.67
C LEU A 152 11.43 2.83 -10.17
N HIS A 153 12.69 3.03 -10.58
CA HIS A 153 13.10 2.80 -11.97
C HIS A 153 12.83 1.36 -12.41
N ARG A 154 13.22 0.38 -11.58
CA ARG A 154 13.02 -1.05 -11.87
C ARG A 154 11.52 -1.40 -11.92
N ALA A 155 10.72 -0.91 -10.99
CA ALA A 155 9.28 -1.11 -10.96
C ALA A 155 8.62 -0.60 -12.25
N ARG A 156 8.86 0.66 -12.61
CA ARG A 156 8.31 1.29 -13.82
C ARG A 156 8.76 0.58 -15.10
N LYS A 157 10.02 0.11 -15.14
CA LYS A 157 10.53 -0.69 -16.28
C LYS A 157 9.79 -2.01 -16.41
N ALA A 158 9.59 -2.73 -15.31
CA ALA A 158 8.87 -4.01 -15.31
C ALA A 158 7.42 -3.85 -15.77
N ILE A 159 6.68 -2.85 -15.21
CA ILE A 159 5.30 -2.55 -15.64
C ILE A 159 5.24 -2.21 -17.12
N ARG A 160 6.15 -1.34 -17.61
CA ARG A 160 6.19 -0.98 -19.03
C ARG A 160 6.38 -2.20 -19.94
N MET A 161 7.27 -3.12 -19.55
CA MET A 161 7.50 -4.33 -20.33
C MET A 161 6.26 -5.24 -20.37
N GLN A 162 5.54 -5.36 -19.28
CA GLN A 162 4.31 -6.14 -19.23
C GLN A 162 3.20 -5.50 -20.07
N LEU A 163 3.00 -4.18 -19.97
CA LEU A 163 2.06 -3.45 -20.82
C LEU A 163 2.38 -3.61 -22.30
N GLN A 164 3.63 -3.48 -22.70
CA GLN A 164 4.04 -3.69 -24.09
C GLN A 164 3.69 -5.10 -24.62
N ARG A 165 3.82 -6.14 -23.79
CA ARG A 165 3.43 -7.51 -24.16
C ARG A 165 1.92 -7.63 -24.37
N VAL A 166 1.10 -7.01 -23.51
CA VAL A 166 -0.36 -7.02 -23.65
C VAL A 166 -0.77 -6.32 -24.92
N PHE A 167 -0.29 -5.10 -25.18
CA PHE A 167 -0.63 -4.35 -26.38
C PHE A 167 -0.09 -4.98 -27.68
N ALA A 168 1.04 -5.70 -27.63
CA ALA A 168 1.54 -6.44 -28.79
C ALA A 168 0.75 -7.71 -29.08
N ALA A 169 0.03 -8.25 -28.09
CA ALA A 169 -0.79 -9.45 -28.22
C ALA A 169 -2.23 -9.17 -28.67
N GLU A 170 -2.71 -7.92 -28.58
CA GLU A 170 -4.01 -7.54 -29.13
C GLU A 170 -3.91 -7.39 -30.66
N PRO A 171 -4.56 -8.26 -31.46
CA PRO A 171 -4.61 -8.06 -32.90
C PRO A 171 -5.36 -6.74 -33.18
N VAL A 172 -4.74 -5.88 -33.97
CA VAL A 172 -5.36 -4.68 -34.54
C VAL A 172 -6.63 -5.12 -35.25
N GLN A 173 -7.79 -5.00 -34.60
CA GLN A 173 -9.05 -5.08 -35.33
C GLN A 173 -9.08 -3.85 -36.24
N THR A 174 -8.64 -4.04 -37.45
CA THR A 174 -8.88 -3.13 -38.57
C THR A 174 -10.38 -2.90 -38.66
N ARG A 175 -10.83 -1.75 -38.20
CA ARG A 175 -12.13 -1.20 -38.60
C ARG A 175 -12.07 -1.00 -40.13
N ASN A 176 -12.54 -1.99 -40.86
CA ASN A 176 -12.94 -1.81 -42.23
C ASN A 176 -14.39 -1.34 -42.23
N SER A 177 -14.55 -0.08 -42.74
CA SER A 177 -15.65 0.56 -43.44
C SER A 177 -17.07 0.28 -43.01
#